data_08aae462ff567b96a1c07b4f3f9c0136
#
_entry.id   08aae462ff567b96a1c07b4f3f9c0136
#
_cell.length_a   1.000
_cell.length_b   1.000
_cell.length_c   1.000
_cell.angle_alpha   90.00
_cell.angle_beta   90.00
_cell.angle_gamma   90.00
#
_symmetry.space_group_name_H-M   'P 1'
#
loop_
_entity.id
_entity.type
_entity.pdbx_description
1 polymer ?
#
loop_
_entity_poly.entity_id
_entity_poly.type
_entity_poly.pdbx_seq_one_letter_code
_entity_poly.pdbx_strand_id
1 'polypeptide(L)'
;MKRKIILAVVAVFTLASFQGCSNLTMLRTKELRAIQTRVDSLNNEISTTQKKLLEEQKTQSELLRLIRADQQVRFNELDRKVSNIEGNLSESQHRLSKIDQKTAEFNKRLEAKLIADSIAANSRAAEIEKLFQIAMSDFNAGRYDISLSGFTDLVSQFPESPLAQEAEYWIAECRYAKKEYAESEKEYLKYFKKYPQGSKVCVSLYKLGLVYDKQGKTKSKTMVWKKLIEQCPDSQEAKVVQAQGIK
;
A
#
# COMPACT_ATOMS: atom_id res chain seq x y z
N MET A 1 45.58 20.87 -3.58
CA MET A 1 46.42 20.16 -2.58
C MET A 1 46.79 18.72 -3.01
N LYS A 2 45.96 17.98 -3.77
CA LYS A 2 46.22 16.56 -4.13
C LYS A 2 47.41 16.32 -5.09
N ARG A 3 47.77 17.29 -5.96
CA ARG A 3 48.90 17.18 -6.90
C ARG A 3 50.31 17.25 -6.28
N LYS A 4 50.44 17.92 -5.11
CA LYS A 4 51.74 18.07 -4.41
C LYS A 4 52.12 16.84 -3.58
N ILE A 5 51.15 16.02 -3.18
CA ILE A 5 51.39 14.78 -2.42
C ILE A 5 51.92 13.66 -3.33
N ILE A 6 51.46 13.60 -4.58
CA ILE A 6 51.88 12.58 -5.55
C ILE A 6 53.37 12.80 -5.96
N LEU A 7 53.79 14.04 -6.09
CA LEU A 7 55.20 14.36 -6.43
C LEU A 7 56.17 14.06 -5.27
N ALA A 8 55.76 14.16 -4.03
CA ALA A 8 56.63 13.84 -2.88
C ALA A 8 56.83 12.33 -2.74
N VAL A 9 55.87 11.49 -3.08
CA VAL A 9 55.96 10.02 -3.00
C VAL A 9 56.90 9.48 -4.10
N VAL A 10 56.91 10.08 -5.28
CA VAL A 10 57.80 9.68 -6.39
C VAL A 10 59.26 10.03 -6.10
N ALA A 11 59.54 11.14 -5.41
CA ALA A 11 60.90 11.57 -5.10
C ALA A 11 61.57 10.72 -4.01
N VAL A 12 60.85 10.13 -3.10
CA VAL A 12 61.40 9.23 -2.06
C VAL A 12 61.80 7.87 -2.65
N PHE A 13 61.16 7.43 -3.75
CA PHE A 13 61.43 6.14 -4.36
C PHE A 13 62.69 6.13 -5.27
N THR A 14 63.18 7.31 -5.70
CA THR A 14 64.38 7.39 -6.59
C THR A 14 65.71 7.44 -5.84
N LEU A 15 65.74 7.59 -4.54
CA LEU A 15 66.96 7.71 -3.74
C LEU A 15 67.43 6.40 -3.07
N ALA A 16 66.68 5.31 -3.17
CA ALA A 16 67.01 4.02 -2.52
C ALA A 16 67.66 2.97 -3.46
N SER A 17 68.04 3.33 -4.66
CA SER A 17 68.51 2.36 -5.68
C SER A 17 69.97 2.37 -5.96
N PHE A 18 70.86 2.58 -4.97
CA PHE A 18 72.28 2.33 -5.11
C PHE A 18 72.88 1.68 -3.86
N GLN A 19 72.93 0.36 -3.83
CA GLN A 19 74.00 -0.47 -3.23
C GLN A 19 73.51 -1.91 -2.90
N GLY A 20 74.08 -2.83 -3.62
CA GLY A 20 74.48 -4.11 -3.03
C GLY A 20 73.63 -5.36 -3.15
N CYS A 21 74.18 -6.35 -3.78
CA CYS A 21 73.95 -7.79 -3.64
C CYS A 21 73.04 -8.49 -4.65
N SER A 22 73.64 -9.21 -5.56
CA SER A 22 73.11 -9.83 -6.76
C SER A 22 72.33 -11.16 -6.60
N ASN A 23 72.04 -11.61 -5.39
CA ASN A 23 71.21 -12.83 -5.18
C ASN A 23 69.91 -12.63 -4.45
N LEU A 24 69.66 -11.41 -3.95
CA LEU A 24 68.37 -11.06 -3.32
C LEU A 24 67.37 -10.47 -4.33
N THR A 25 67.84 -10.18 -5.54
CA THR A 25 67.08 -9.40 -6.53
C THR A 25 65.99 -10.21 -7.26
N MET A 26 66.15 -11.54 -7.40
CA MET A 26 65.13 -12.34 -8.13
C MET A 26 63.90 -12.67 -7.34
N LEU A 27 64.03 -12.92 -6.05
CA LEU A 27 62.85 -13.12 -5.14
C LEU A 27 62.14 -11.78 -4.94
N ARG A 28 62.88 -10.70 -4.71
CA ARG A 28 62.37 -9.34 -4.52
C ARG A 28 61.64 -8.81 -5.76
N THR A 29 62.09 -9.15 -6.98
CA THR A 29 61.42 -8.75 -8.23
C THR A 29 60.09 -9.49 -8.44
N LYS A 30 59.98 -10.73 -7.97
CA LYS A 30 58.74 -11.51 -8.07
C LYS A 30 57.68 -10.98 -7.08
N GLU A 31 58.10 -10.67 -5.86
CA GLU A 31 57.25 -10.02 -4.86
C GLU A 31 56.86 -8.60 -5.24
N LEU A 32 57.83 -7.81 -5.76
CA LEU A 32 57.53 -6.47 -6.28
C LEU A 32 56.55 -6.50 -7.44
N ARG A 33 56.67 -7.44 -8.37
CA ARG A 33 55.69 -7.60 -9.47
C ARG A 33 54.32 -8.02 -8.93
N ALA A 34 54.26 -8.92 -7.93
CA ALA A 34 53.00 -9.32 -7.30
C ALA A 34 52.35 -8.14 -6.55
N ILE A 35 53.16 -7.30 -5.88
CA ILE A 35 52.69 -6.07 -5.25
C ILE A 35 52.22 -5.07 -6.32
N GLN A 36 52.99 -4.91 -7.39
CA GLN A 36 52.64 -4.00 -8.48
C GLN A 36 51.33 -4.42 -9.13
N THR A 37 51.16 -5.71 -9.48
CA THR A 37 49.89 -6.18 -10.04
C THR A 37 48.71 -6.02 -9.07
N ARG A 38 48.96 -6.12 -7.76
CA ARG A 38 47.95 -5.91 -6.74
C ARG A 38 47.59 -4.43 -6.57
N VAL A 39 48.61 -3.55 -6.66
CA VAL A 39 48.41 -2.08 -6.68
C VAL A 39 47.65 -1.66 -7.93
N ASP A 40 48.01 -2.20 -9.10
CA ASP A 40 47.30 -1.89 -10.35
C ASP A 40 45.88 -2.40 -10.35
N SER A 41 45.62 -3.59 -9.76
CA SER A 41 44.27 -4.12 -9.53
C SER A 41 43.46 -3.23 -8.59
N LEU A 42 44.05 -2.82 -7.45
CA LEU A 42 43.42 -1.91 -6.50
C LEU A 42 43.14 -0.52 -7.11
N ASN A 43 44.11 0.00 -7.89
CA ASN A 43 43.91 1.28 -8.58
C ASN A 43 42.78 1.21 -9.62
N ASN A 44 42.64 0.07 -10.33
CA ASN A 44 41.56 -0.16 -11.24
C ASN A 44 40.19 -0.28 -10.47
N GLU A 45 40.18 -0.98 -9.34
CA GLU A 45 39.03 -1.13 -8.51
C GLU A 45 38.59 0.21 -7.87
N ILE A 46 39.55 1.00 -7.40
CA ILE A 46 39.32 2.36 -6.93
C ILE A 46 38.75 3.25 -8.06
N SER A 47 39.40 3.19 -9.25
CA SER A 47 38.95 3.96 -10.40
C SER A 47 37.54 3.60 -10.86
N THR A 48 37.22 2.29 -10.88
CA THR A 48 35.85 1.81 -11.21
C THR A 48 34.84 2.17 -10.16
N THR A 49 35.22 2.10 -8.88
CA THR A 49 34.34 2.48 -7.75
C THR A 49 34.11 3.99 -7.72
N GLN A 50 35.17 4.78 -7.99
CA GLN A 50 35.05 6.24 -8.11
C GLN A 50 34.14 6.65 -9.28
N LYS A 51 34.26 5.96 -10.43
CA LYS A 51 33.37 6.20 -11.57
C LYS A 51 31.92 5.88 -11.24
N LYS A 52 31.68 4.74 -10.59
CA LYS A 52 30.32 4.36 -10.11
C LYS A 52 29.75 5.38 -9.11
N LEU A 53 30.58 5.79 -8.15
CA LEU A 53 30.17 6.78 -7.14
C LEU A 53 29.83 8.14 -7.78
N LEU A 54 30.64 8.56 -8.78
CA LEU A 54 30.39 9.79 -9.53
C LEU A 54 29.09 9.72 -10.35
N GLU A 55 28.81 8.55 -10.91
CA GLU A 55 27.59 8.30 -11.67
C GLU A 55 26.36 8.23 -10.77
N GLU A 56 26.50 7.62 -9.60
CA GLU A 56 25.45 7.63 -8.55
C GLU A 56 25.21 9.05 -8.02
N GLN A 57 26.26 9.83 -7.76
CA GLN A 57 26.11 11.24 -7.36
C GLN A 57 25.42 12.07 -8.45
N LYS A 58 25.73 11.79 -9.71
CA LYS A 58 25.12 12.46 -10.85
C LYS A 58 23.64 12.11 -10.97
N THR A 59 23.32 10.83 -10.87
CA THR A 59 21.93 10.36 -10.87
C THR A 59 21.15 10.86 -9.67
N GLN A 60 21.74 10.89 -8.47
CA GLN A 60 21.12 11.47 -7.28
C GLN A 60 20.87 12.99 -7.43
N SER A 61 21.85 13.71 -7.98
CA SER A 61 21.69 15.16 -8.20
C SER A 61 20.63 15.46 -9.25
N GLU A 62 20.53 14.62 -10.27
CA GLU A 62 19.51 14.74 -11.32
C GLU A 62 18.13 14.38 -10.79
N LEU A 63 18.03 13.33 -9.97
CA LEU A 63 16.79 12.95 -9.27
C LEU A 63 16.33 14.05 -8.31
N LEU A 64 17.24 14.63 -7.53
CA LEU A 64 16.95 15.77 -6.66
C LEU A 64 16.49 17.00 -7.44
N ARG A 65 17.06 17.23 -8.62
CA ARG A 65 16.64 18.31 -9.51
C ARG A 65 15.23 18.07 -10.06
N LEU A 66 14.93 16.82 -10.46
CA LEU A 66 13.61 16.43 -10.92
C LEU A 66 12.57 16.53 -9.81
N ILE A 67 12.91 16.06 -8.59
CA ILE A 67 12.04 16.16 -7.41
C ILE A 67 11.76 17.65 -7.09
N ARG A 68 12.79 18.51 -7.10
CA ARG A 68 12.60 19.95 -6.85
C ARG A 68 11.74 20.60 -7.94
N ALA A 69 11.96 20.22 -9.20
CA ALA A 69 11.14 20.72 -10.31
C ALA A 69 9.68 20.27 -10.18
N ASP A 70 9.46 19.00 -9.87
CA ASP A 70 8.12 18.46 -9.62
C ASP A 70 7.46 19.13 -8.40
N GLN A 71 8.21 19.30 -7.30
CA GLN A 71 7.72 20.03 -6.13
C GLN A 71 7.36 21.47 -6.46
N GLN A 72 8.17 22.17 -7.27
CA GLN A 72 7.89 23.56 -7.68
C GLN A 72 6.63 23.63 -8.55
N VAL A 73 6.47 22.67 -9.47
CA VAL A 73 5.24 22.58 -10.29
C VAL A 73 4.02 22.33 -9.40
N ARG A 74 4.12 21.38 -8.48
CA ARG A 74 3.04 21.07 -7.51
C ARG A 74 2.74 22.26 -6.60
N PHE A 75 3.77 22.97 -6.16
CA PHE A 75 3.59 24.15 -5.33
C PHE A 75 2.87 25.27 -6.09
N ASN A 76 3.29 25.54 -7.34
CA ASN A 76 2.62 26.51 -8.20
C ASN A 76 1.18 26.07 -8.56
N GLU A 77 0.95 24.78 -8.71
CA GLU A 77 -0.39 24.22 -8.91
C GLU A 77 -1.25 24.36 -7.64
N LEU A 78 -0.65 24.12 -6.47
CA LEU A 78 -1.29 24.36 -5.16
C LEU A 78 -1.65 25.84 -4.98
N ASP A 79 -0.73 26.77 -5.27
CA ASP A 79 -0.98 28.22 -5.18
C ASP A 79 -2.12 28.66 -6.12
N ARG A 80 -2.12 28.13 -7.34
CA ARG A 80 -3.23 28.37 -8.26
C ARG A 80 -4.55 27.80 -7.73
N LYS A 81 -4.50 26.60 -7.13
CA LYS A 81 -5.68 25.98 -6.52
C LYS A 81 -6.14 26.78 -5.31
N VAL A 82 -5.22 27.27 -4.47
CA VAL A 82 -5.53 28.10 -3.31
C VAL A 82 -6.18 29.43 -3.79
N SER A 83 -5.56 30.13 -4.73
CA SER A 83 -6.14 31.38 -5.29
C SER A 83 -7.51 31.17 -5.94
N ASN A 84 -7.68 30.05 -6.65
CA ASN A 84 -8.99 29.68 -7.19
C ASN A 84 -10.00 29.32 -6.09
N ILE A 85 -9.57 28.67 -5.02
CA ILE A 85 -10.43 28.32 -3.87
C ILE A 85 -10.86 29.61 -3.15
N GLU A 86 -9.96 30.55 -2.93
CA GLU A 86 -10.28 31.86 -2.33
C GLU A 86 -11.25 32.65 -3.18
N GLY A 87 -11.04 32.71 -4.49
CA GLY A 87 -11.98 33.34 -5.45
C GLY A 87 -13.34 32.64 -5.44
N ASN A 88 -13.34 31.31 -5.53
CA ASN A 88 -14.56 30.51 -5.47
C ASN A 88 -15.26 30.60 -4.11
N LEU A 89 -14.50 30.75 -3.02
CA LEU A 89 -15.06 30.91 -1.69
C LEU A 89 -15.81 32.24 -1.57
N SER A 90 -15.24 33.33 -2.07
CA SER A 90 -15.88 34.65 -2.10
C SER A 90 -17.15 34.65 -2.98
N GLU A 91 -17.06 34.07 -4.18
CA GLU A 91 -18.22 33.88 -5.05
C GLU A 91 -19.28 32.95 -4.43
N SER A 92 -18.81 31.87 -3.78
CA SER A 92 -19.68 30.93 -3.09
C SER A 92 -20.40 31.56 -1.89
N GLN A 93 -19.71 32.44 -1.14
CA GLN A 93 -20.34 33.22 -0.06
C GLN A 93 -21.45 34.14 -0.58
N HIS A 94 -21.20 34.80 -1.71
CA HIS A 94 -22.23 35.66 -2.35
C HIS A 94 -23.39 34.82 -2.91
N ARG A 95 -23.09 33.66 -3.51
CA ARG A 95 -24.10 32.71 -3.98
C ARG A 95 -24.87 32.07 -2.82
N LEU A 96 -24.19 31.72 -1.72
CA LEU A 96 -24.83 31.23 -0.49
C LEU A 96 -25.83 32.23 0.06
N SER A 97 -25.49 33.49 0.16
CA SER A 97 -26.42 34.52 0.62
C SER A 97 -27.70 34.63 -0.27
N LYS A 98 -27.55 34.48 -1.60
CA LYS A 98 -28.70 34.43 -2.51
C LYS A 98 -29.48 33.11 -2.44
N ILE A 99 -28.75 32.00 -2.20
CA ILE A 99 -29.34 30.66 -2.01
C ILE A 99 -30.12 30.61 -0.71
N ASP A 100 -29.57 31.18 0.38
CA ASP A 100 -30.25 31.25 1.68
C ASP A 100 -31.61 31.97 1.58
N GLN A 101 -31.66 33.08 0.84
CA GLN A 101 -32.92 33.78 0.60
C GLN A 101 -33.93 32.96 -0.23
N LYS A 102 -33.44 32.29 -1.28
CA LYS A 102 -34.29 31.41 -2.11
C LYS A 102 -34.68 30.12 -1.43
N THR A 103 -33.74 29.55 -0.64
CA THR A 103 -33.99 28.33 0.09
C THR A 103 -34.97 28.54 1.25
N ALA A 104 -34.94 29.70 1.91
CA ALA A 104 -35.95 30.08 2.90
C ALA A 104 -37.37 30.17 2.29
N GLU A 105 -37.45 30.70 1.07
CA GLU A 105 -38.73 30.78 0.35
C GLU A 105 -39.15 29.39 -0.22
N PHE A 106 -38.19 28.60 -0.70
CA PHE A 106 -38.46 27.23 -1.19
C PHE A 106 -38.74 26.25 -0.08
N ASN A 107 -38.02 26.31 1.06
CA ASN A 107 -38.31 25.50 2.23
C ASN A 107 -39.72 25.74 2.76
N LYS A 108 -40.22 26.98 2.74
CA LYS A 108 -41.56 27.31 3.13
C LYS A 108 -42.64 26.68 2.22
N ARG A 109 -42.29 26.41 0.97
CA ARG A 109 -43.13 25.72 -0.03
C ARG A 109 -42.95 24.19 -0.01
N LEU A 110 -41.71 23.71 0.29
CA LEU A 110 -41.42 22.29 0.36
C LEU A 110 -41.88 21.64 1.66
N GLU A 111 -41.81 22.36 2.79
CA GLU A 111 -42.32 21.89 4.09
C GLU A 111 -43.77 21.40 4.02
N ALA A 112 -44.55 21.95 3.11
CA ALA A 112 -45.95 21.57 2.95
C ALA A 112 -46.17 20.27 2.12
N LYS A 113 -45.19 19.83 1.34
CA LYS A 113 -45.44 18.78 0.34
C LYS A 113 -44.50 17.59 0.34
N LEU A 114 -43.34 17.65 1.01
CA LEU A 114 -42.30 16.65 0.89
C LEU A 114 -41.89 15.94 2.17
N ILE A 115 -42.53 16.29 3.29
CA ILE A 115 -42.09 15.89 4.62
C ILE A 115 -42.38 14.42 4.97
N ALA A 116 -43.27 13.74 4.31
CA ALA A 116 -43.76 12.48 4.86
C ALA A 116 -42.98 11.23 4.44
N ASP A 117 -42.74 10.97 3.17
CA ASP A 117 -42.35 9.58 2.81
C ASP A 117 -40.99 9.36 2.13
N SER A 118 -40.45 10.31 1.38
CA SER A 118 -39.19 10.05 0.63
C SER A 118 -37.91 10.40 1.40
N ILE A 119 -37.97 11.33 2.35
CA ILE A 119 -36.84 11.80 3.15
C ILE A 119 -36.37 10.70 4.12
N ALA A 120 -37.30 9.94 4.72
CA ALA A 120 -37.00 8.89 5.66
C ALA A 120 -36.23 7.71 5.00
N ALA A 121 -36.58 7.33 3.78
CA ALA A 121 -35.95 6.21 3.08
C ALA A 121 -34.54 6.56 2.62
N ASN A 122 -34.33 7.76 2.05
CA ASN A 122 -33.02 8.17 1.54
C ASN A 122 -32.02 8.51 2.67
N SER A 123 -32.50 9.13 3.75
CA SER A 123 -31.63 9.38 4.91
C SER A 123 -31.15 8.09 5.57
N ARG A 124 -32.02 7.09 5.65
CA ARG A 124 -31.69 5.77 6.21
C ARG A 124 -30.64 5.03 5.36
N ALA A 125 -30.78 5.08 4.02
CA ALA A 125 -29.79 4.46 3.13
C ALA A 125 -28.41 5.15 3.24
N ALA A 126 -28.40 6.47 3.29
CA ALA A 126 -27.15 7.25 3.45
C ALA A 126 -26.51 7.02 4.83
N GLU A 127 -27.30 6.86 5.87
CA GLU A 127 -26.82 6.51 7.21
C GLU A 127 -26.13 5.12 7.22
N ILE A 128 -26.78 4.14 6.63
CA ILE A 128 -26.23 2.77 6.51
C ILE A 128 -24.91 2.80 5.74
N GLU A 129 -24.86 3.50 4.61
CA GLU A 129 -23.64 3.66 3.83
C GLU A 129 -22.52 4.31 4.66
N LYS A 130 -22.83 5.39 5.36
CA LYS A 130 -21.86 6.08 6.22
C LYS A 130 -21.32 5.18 7.32
N LEU A 131 -22.18 4.41 7.99
CA LEU A 131 -21.75 3.47 9.02
C LEU A 131 -20.84 2.39 8.43
N PHE A 132 -21.18 1.88 7.24
CA PHE A 132 -20.36 0.92 6.53
C PHE A 132 -19.00 1.50 6.18
N GLN A 133 -18.95 2.70 5.61
CA GLN A 133 -17.70 3.35 5.22
C GLN A 133 -16.80 3.69 6.42
N ILE A 134 -17.38 4.06 7.56
CA ILE A 134 -16.63 4.28 8.81
C ILE A 134 -15.99 2.95 9.25
N ALA A 135 -16.75 1.88 9.31
CA ALA A 135 -16.24 0.57 9.68
C ALA A 135 -15.16 0.07 8.71
N MET A 136 -15.32 0.31 7.39
CA MET A 136 -14.30 0.02 6.37
C MET A 136 -13.04 0.85 6.56
N SER A 137 -13.17 2.13 6.88
CA SER A 137 -12.03 3.00 7.17
C SER A 137 -11.24 2.50 8.37
N ASP A 138 -11.94 2.06 9.43
CA ASP A 138 -11.30 1.44 10.60
C ASP A 138 -10.59 0.14 10.26
N PHE A 139 -11.19 -0.70 9.43
CA PHE A 139 -10.56 -1.92 8.93
C PHE A 139 -9.26 -1.61 8.20
N ASN A 140 -9.30 -0.69 7.25
CA ASN A 140 -8.15 -0.28 6.44
C ASN A 140 -7.04 0.38 7.28
N ALA A 141 -7.41 1.02 8.38
CA ALA A 141 -6.48 1.59 9.36
C ALA A 141 -5.92 0.56 10.36
N GLY A 142 -6.30 -0.71 10.24
CA GLY A 142 -5.88 -1.76 11.17
C GLY A 142 -6.59 -1.75 12.53
N ARG A 143 -7.60 -0.90 12.71
CA ARG A 143 -8.40 -0.82 13.95
C ARG A 143 -9.53 -1.86 13.96
N TYR A 144 -9.13 -3.14 13.91
CA TYR A 144 -10.06 -4.26 13.69
C TYR A 144 -11.14 -4.42 14.76
N ASP A 145 -10.87 -4.05 16.01
CA ASP A 145 -11.88 -4.12 17.09
C ASP A 145 -12.98 -3.10 16.89
N ILE A 146 -12.62 -1.86 16.50
CA ILE A 146 -13.58 -0.79 16.23
C ILE A 146 -14.40 -1.13 14.98
N SER A 147 -13.72 -1.57 13.93
CA SER A 147 -14.36 -2.02 12.69
C SER A 147 -15.34 -3.17 12.93
N LEU A 148 -14.94 -4.17 13.72
CA LEU A 148 -15.81 -5.30 14.11
C LEU A 148 -17.06 -4.84 14.81
N SER A 149 -16.94 -3.92 15.78
CA SER A 149 -18.10 -3.31 16.45
C SER A 149 -18.99 -2.59 15.46
N GLY A 150 -18.40 -1.71 14.61
CA GLY A 150 -19.16 -0.95 13.62
C GLY A 150 -19.94 -1.83 12.64
N PHE A 151 -19.35 -2.90 12.11
CA PHE A 151 -20.08 -3.84 11.25
C PHE A 151 -21.15 -4.63 12.02
N THR A 152 -20.89 -5.02 13.27
CA THR A 152 -21.87 -5.71 14.10
C THR A 152 -23.08 -4.83 14.41
N ASP A 153 -22.84 -3.56 14.71
CA ASP A 153 -23.89 -2.58 14.96
C ASP A 153 -24.73 -2.34 13.69
N LEU A 154 -24.07 -2.23 12.53
CA LEU A 154 -24.76 -2.08 11.25
C LEU A 154 -25.68 -3.27 10.95
N VAL A 155 -25.20 -4.51 11.13
CA VAL A 155 -26.00 -5.73 10.92
C VAL A 155 -27.17 -5.80 11.89
N SER A 156 -26.97 -5.39 13.13
CA SER A 156 -28.04 -5.44 14.16
C SER A 156 -29.12 -4.39 13.92
N GLN A 157 -28.74 -3.19 13.48
CA GLN A 157 -29.68 -2.08 13.26
C GLN A 157 -30.40 -2.16 11.91
N PHE A 158 -29.73 -2.72 10.88
CA PHE A 158 -30.23 -2.74 9.50
C PHE A 158 -30.11 -4.13 8.84
N PRO A 159 -30.70 -5.20 9.45
CA PRO A 159 -30.44 -6.58 9.01
C PRO A 159 -30.90 -6.88 7.58
N GLU A 160 -31.85 -6.10 7.05
CA GLU A 160 -32.40 -6.28 5.69
C GLU A 160 -31.64 -5.46 4.64
N SER A 161 -30.64 -4.68 5.03
CA SER A 161 -29.86 -3.88 4.10
C SER A 161 -28.91 -4.77 3.27
N PRO A 162 -28.73 -4.49 1.97
CA PRO A 162 -27.68 -5.12 1.19
C PRO A 162 -26.27 -4.93 1.79
N LEU A 163 -26.02 -3.79 2.44
CA LEU A 163 -24.77 -3.52 3.13
C LEU A 163 -24.60 -4.32 4.43
N ALA A 164 -25.71 -4.76 5.06
CA ALA A 164 -25.62 -5.69 6.18
C ALA A 164 -25.11 -7.07 5.74
N GLN A 165 -25.49 -7.51 4.55
CA GLN A 165 -24.92 -8.72 3.98
C GLN A 165 -23.41 -8.60 3.75
N GLU A 166 -22.92 -7.48 3.23
CA GLU A 166 -21.49 -7.24 3.10
C GLU A 166 -20.79 -7.09 4.45
N ALA A 167 -21.42 -6.43 5.41
CA ALA A 167 -20.89 -6.26 6.76
C ALA A 167 -20.67 -7.61 7.47
N GLU A 168 -21.59 -8.58 7.29
CA GLU A 168 -21.37 -9.94 7.84
C GLU A 168 -20.12 -10.62 7.27
N TYR A 169 -19.79 -10.39 6.02
CA TYR A 169 -18.51 -10.84 5.45
C TYR A 169 -17.32 -10.11 6.11
N TRP A 170 -17.41 -8.79 6.30
CA TRP A 170 -16.34 -8.01 6.91
C TRP A 170 -16.13 -8.32 8.40
N ILE A 171 -17.18 -8.74 9.13
CA ILE A 171 -17.06 -9.27 10.49
C ILE A 171 -16.09 -10.48 10.50
N ALA A 172 -16.25 -11.40 9.54
CA ALA A 172 -15.34 -12.55 9.41
C ALA A 172 -13.90 -12.12 9.04
N GLU A 173 -13.74 -11.12 8.19
CA GLU A 173 -12.43 -10.53 7.82
C GLU A 173 -11.77 -9.84 9.04
N CYS A 174 -12.52 -9.10 9.86
CA CYS A 174 -11.98 -8.51 11.09
C CYS A 174 -11.45 -9.59 12.04
N ARG A 175 -12.19 -10.68 12.24
CA ARG A 175 -11.75 -11.83 13.04
C ARG A 175 -10.51 -12.48 12.47
N TYR A 176 -10.44 -12.64 11.14
CA TYR A 176 -9.28 -13.16 10.45
C TYR A 176 -8.04 -12.26 10.66
N ALA A 177 -8.19 -10.96 10.47
CA ALA A 177 -7.11 -9.99 10.64
C ALA A 177 -6.57 -9.95 12.08
N LYS A 178 -7.45 -10.13 13.07
CA LYS A 178 -7.10 -10.28 14.49
C LYS A 178 -6.48 -11.65 14.81
N LYS A 179 -6.38 -12.57 13.85
CA LYS A 179 -5.92 -13.96 14.02
C LYS A 179 -6.85 -14.79 14.91
N GLU A 180 -8.08 -14.37 15.13
CA GLU A 180 -9.15 -15.07 15.83
C GLU A 180 -9.77 -16.12 14.87
N TYR A 181 -8.97 -17.11 14.48
CA TYR A 181 -9.32 -18.01 13.37
C TYR A 181 -10.52 -18.90 13.67
N ALA A 182 -10.75 -19.26 14.92
CA ALA A 182 -11.93 -20.07 15.31
C ALA A 182 -13.24 -19.28 15.18
N GLU A 183 -13.22 -18.01 15.53
CA GLU A 183 -14.36 -17.09 15.40
C GLU A 183 -14.57 -16.72 13.93
N SER A 184 -13.51 -16.44 13.19
CA SER A 184 -13.55 -16.18 11.75
C SER A 184 -14.17 -17.35 10.97
N GLU A 185 -13.81 -18.60 11.30
CA GLU A 185 -14.43 -19.81 10.75
C GLU A 185 -15.95 -19.79 10.94
N LYS A 186 -16.43 -19.53 12.17
CA LYS A 186 -17.86 -19.49 12.48
C LYS A 186 -18.60 -18.42 11.67
N GLU A 187 -18.02 -17.23 11.55
CA GLU A 187 -18.65 -16.12 10.82
C GLU A 187 -18.69 -16.39 9.30
N TYR A 188 -17.64 -16.94 8.69
CA TYR A 188 -17.72 -17.34 7.28
C TYR A 188 -18.74 -18.45 7.02
N LEU A 189 -18.82 -19.45 7.89
CA LEU A 189 -19.82 -20.52 7.78
C LEU A 189 -21.24 -19.96 7.93
N LYS A 190 -21.44 -19.03 8.87
CA LYS A 190 -22.71 -18.33 9.08
C LYS A 190 -23.09 -17.55 7.82
N TYR A 191 -22.15 -16.77 7.26
CA TYR A 191 -22.36 -16.00 6.03
C TYR A 191 -22.78 -16.92 4.88
N PHE A 192 -22.03 -17.99 4.64
CA PHE A 192 -22.32 -18.94 3.58
C PHE A 192 -23.70 -19.60 3.74
N LYS A 193 -24.06 -19.98 4.97
CA LYS A 193 -25.36 -20.59 5.26
C LYS A 193 -26.52 -19.61 5.05
N LYS A 194 -26.34 -18.35 5.43
CA LYS A 194 -27.37 -17.31 5.36
C LYS A 194 -27.55 -16.78 3.93
N TYR A 195 -26.46 -16.68 3.19
CA TYR A 195 -26.41 -16.07 1.84
C TYR A 195 -25.81 -16.99 0.78
N PRO A 196 -26.42 -18.14 0.45
CA PRO A 196 -25.81 -19.13 -0.44
C PRO A 196 -25.57 -18.63 -1.88
N GLN A 197 -26.24 -17.54 -2.28
CA GLN A 197 -26.09 -16.85 -3.55
C GLN A 197 -25.58 -15.42 -3.41
N GLY A 198 -25.03 -15.08 -2.26
CA GLY A 198 -24.53 -13.74 -1.95
C GLY A 198 -23.29 -13.38 -2.79
N SER A 199 -23.12 -12.09 -3.05
CA SER A 199 -21.98 -11.55 -3.84
C SER A 199 -20.59 -11.91 -3.29
N LYS A 200 -20.49 -12.18 -1.99
CA LYS A 200 -19.22 -12.53 -1.33
C LYS A 200 -19.05 -14.05 -1.08
N VAL A 201 -19.92 -14.90 -1.63
CA VAL A 201 -19.84 -16.36 -1.40
C VAL A 201 -18.50 -16.94 -1.87
N CYS A 202 -18.09 -16.64 -3.08
CA CYS A 202 -16.86 -17.19 -3.66
C CYS A 202 -15.63 -16.78 -2.86
N VAL A 203 -15.50 -15.49 -2.57
CA VAL A 203 -14.41 -14.99 -1.73
C VAL A 203 -14.48 -15.53 -0.30
N SER A 204 -15.67 -15.70 0.27
CA SER A 204 -15.86 -16.27 1.62
C SER A 204 -15.39 -17.72 1.67
N LEU A 205 -15.71 -18.55 0.68
CA LEU A 205 -15.21 -19.93 0.59
C LEU A 205 -13.69 -19.98 0.45
N TYR A 206 -13.11 -19.09 -0.33
CA TYR A 206 -11.66 -18.97 -0.45
C TYR A 206 -11.02 -18.61 0.91
N LYS A 207 -11.55 -17.56 1.56
CA LYS A 207 -11.05 -17.10 2.87
C LYS A 207 -11.22 -18.14 3.96
N LEU A 208 -12.34 -18.86 3.98
CA LEU A 208 -12.55 -19.98 4.90
C LEU A 208 -11.48 -21.06 4.72
N GLY A 209 -11.08 -21.34 3.49
CA GLY A 209 -9.95 -22.23 3.23
C GLY A 209 -8.63 -21.72 3.79
N LEU A 210 -8.37 -20.41 3.72
CA LEU A 210 -7.20 -19.79 4.35
C LEU A 210 -7.27 -19.88 5.88
N VAL A 211 -8.48 -19.71 6.47
CA VAL A 211 -8.70 -19.90 7.91
C VAL A 211 -8.32 -21.34 8.32
N TYR A 212 -8.81 -22.35 7.58
CA TYR A 212 -8.47 -23.74 7.85
C TYR A 212 -6.97 -24.02 7.70
N ASP A 213 -6.32 -23.37 6.76
CA ASP A 213 -4.86 -23.47 6.60
C ASP A 213 -4.12 -22.94 7.86
N LYS A 214 -4.53 -21.76 8.36
CA LYS A 214 -3.98 -21.18 9.60
C LYS A 214 -4.23 -22.04 10.84
N GLN A 215 -5.29 -22.84 10.83
CA GLN A 215 -5.63 -23.78 11.91
C GLN A 215 -4.98 -25.17 11.73
N GLY A 216 -4.26 -25.43 10.62
CA GLY A 216 -3.70 -26.75 10.30
C GLY A 216 -4.75 -27.79 9.86
N LYS A 217 -5.99 -27.38 9.58
CA LYS A 217 -7.10 -28.24 9.16
C LYS A 217 -7.07 -28.54 7.67
N THR A 218 -6.04 -29.24 7.20
CA THR A 218 -5.80 -29.48 5.76
C THR A 218 -6.98 -30.16 5.04
N LYS A 219 -7.63 -31.12 5.67
CA LYS A 219 -8.79 -31.82 5.10
C LYS A 219 -9.97 -30.85 4.84
N SER A 220 -10.28 -30.01 5.84
CA SER A 220 -11.36 -29.02 5.74
C SER A 220 -11.03 -27.95 4.68
N LYS A 221 -9.77 -27.50 4.62
CA LYS A 221 -9.30 -26.59 3.56
C LYS A 221 -9.56 -27.16 2.17
N THR A 222 -9.12 -28.38 1.92
CA THR A 222 -9.33 -29.04 0.62
C THR A 222 -10.80 -29.19 0.29
N MET A 223 -11.63 -29.55 1.28
CA MET A 223 -13.07 -29.73 1.08
C MET A 223 -13.75 -28.39 0.70
N VAL A 224 -13.47 -27.31 1.41
CA VAL A 224 -14.09 -26.00 1.15
C VAL A 224 -13.63 -25.41 -0.18
N TRP A 225 -12.38 -25.63 -0.55
CA TRP A 225 -11.85 -25.14 -1.83
C TRP A 225 -12.36 -25.97 -3.02
N LYS A 226 -12.63 -27.27 -2.88
CA LYS A 226 -13.38 -28.02 -3.88
C LYS A 226 -14.79 -27.46 -4.06
N LYS A 227 -15.48 -27.16 -2.97
CA LYS A 227 -16.78 -26.52 -3.01
C LYS A 227 -16.74 -25.14 -3.69
N LEU A 228 -15.68 -24.36 -3.48
CA LEU A 228 -15.46 -23.09 -4.19
C LEU A 228 -15.38 -23.32 -5.71
N ILE A 229 -14.59 -24.30 -6.15
CA ILE A 229 -14.44 -24.62 -7.58
C ILE A 229 -15.79 -25.06 -8.19
N GLU A 230 -16.55 -25.86 -7.46
CA GLU A 230 -17.88 -26.32 -7.91
C GLU A 230 -18.91 -25.20 -8.04
N GLN A 231 -18.95 -24.30 -7.06
CA GLN A 231 -19.95 -23.22 -7.01
C GLN A 231 -19.58 -21.99 -7.82
N CYS A 232 -18.28 -21.71 -7.95
CA CYS A 232 -17.76 -20.49 -8.54
C CYS A 232 -16.63 -20.79 -9.54
N PRO A 233 -16.83 -21.65 -10.57
CA PRO A 233 -15.74 -22.13 -11.42
C PRO A 233 -15.00 -21.00 -12.14
N ASP A 234 -15.67 -19.93 -12.49
CA ASP A 234 -15.11 -18.79 -13.22
C ASP A 234 -14.51 -17.69 -12.33
N SER A 235 -14.66 -17.81 -11.01
CA SER A 235 -14.16 -16.80 -10.08
C SER A 235 -12.63 -16.77 -10.05
N GLN A 236 -12.08 -15.61 -9.71
CA GLN A 236 -10.64 -15.43 -9.52
C GLN A 236 -10.12 -16.37 -8.43
N GLU A 237 -10.87 -16.51 -7.35
CA GLU A 237 -10.55 -17.34 -6.20
C GLU A 237 -10.46 -18.82 -6.57
N ALA A 238 -11.37 -19.32 -7.39
CA ALA A 238 -11.34 -20.70 -7.89
C ALA A 238 -10.10 -20.95 -8.76
N LYS A 239 -9.75 -20.01 -9.65
CA LYS A 239 -8.55 -20.10 -10.48
C LYS A 239 -7.28 -20.15 -9.63
N VAL A 240 -7.20 -19.33 -8.58
CA VAL A 240 -6.06 -19.35 -7.64
C VAL A 240 -5.94 -20.70 -6.95
N VAL A 241 -7.05 -21.28 -6.52
CA VAL A 241 -7.08 -22.60 -5.86
C VAL A 241 -6.71 -23.74 -6.80
N GLN A 242 -7.23 -23.71 -8.04
CA GLN A 242 -6.88 -24.70 -9.08
C GLN A 242 -5.39 -24.67 -9.43
N ALA A 243 -4.77 -23.48 -9.47
CA ALA A 243 -3.34 -23.31 -9.68
C ALA A 243 -2.49 -23.96 -8.55
N GLN A 244 -3.06 -24.16 -7.36
CA GLN A 244 -2.44 -24.90 -6.25
C GLN A 244 -2.62 -26.42 -6.36
N GLY A 245 -3.18 -26.94 -7.43
CA GLY A 245 -3.35 -28.37 -7.70
C GLY A 245 -4.59 -29.00 -7.06
N ILE A 246 -5.50 -28.20 -6.52
CA ILE A 246 -6.78 -28.69 -5.99
C ILE A 246 -7.78 -28.77 -7.16
N LYS A 247 -8.32 -29.99 -7.36
CA LYS A 247 -9.31 -30.31 -8.38
C LYS A 247 -10.62 -30.74 -7.76
#